data_ad73750281dd386019ffde16632d7cbe
#
_entry.id   ad73750281dd386019ffde16632d7cbe
#
_cell.length_a   1.000
_cell.length_b   1.000
_cell.length_c   1.000
_cell.angle_alpha   90.00
_cell.angle_beta   90.00
_cell.angle_gamma   90.00
#
_symmetry.space_group_name_H-M   'P 1'
#
loop_
_entity.id
_entity.type
_entity.pdbx_description
1 polymer ?
#
loop_
_entity_poly.entity_id
_entity_poly.type
_entity_poly.pdbx_seq_one_letter_code
_entity_poly.pdbx_strand_id
1 'polypeptide(L)'
;MNPERTITITHKNADGKLEQTEVKMLYCAASETGFQSLSGEVIDVFNPEVGKDEKGEIVIKSVPKATDMHYIQLAIACIVAAYESDGKEPPITSEDIMYHATREEVVKLVQAVVEMRTEWLFVPATIPNEMKPTADGGKRKNGQTPTKRSKRA
;
A
#
# COMPACT_ATOMS: atom_id res chain seq x y z
N MET A 1 -2.88 -10.90 -3.06
CA MET A 1 -1.73 -10.31 -3.78
C MET A 1 -1.64 -8.83 -3.46
N ASN A 2 -0.44 -8.33 -3.22
CA ASN A 2 -0.27 -6.92 -2.88
C ASN A 2 -0.33 -6.06 -4.13
N PRO A 3 -0.95 -4.87 -4.02
CA PRO A 3 -1.04 -3.96 -5.18
C PRO A 3 0.34 -3.50 -5.66
N GLU A 4 0.51 -3.42 -6.98
CA GLU A 4 1.75 -2.97 -7.61
C GLU A 4 1.45 -1.97 -8.71
N ARG A 5 2.40 -1.07 -8.95
CA ARG A 5 2.34 -0.12 -10.06
C ARG A 5 3.76 0.14 -10.54
N THR A 6 3.85 0.60 -11.79
CA THR A 6 5.11 1.07 -12.37
C THR A 6 4.90 2.51 -12.81
N ILE A 7 5.86 3.37 -12.52
CA ILE A 7 5.76 4.78 -12.83
C ILE A 7 7.10 5.27 -13.36
N THR A 8 7.06 6.28 -14.22
CA THR A 8 8.27 6.88 -14.79
C THR A 8 8.63 8.11 -13.96
N ILE A 9 9.88 8.21 -13.55
CA ILE A 9 10.38 9.32 -12.74
C ILE A 9 11.61 9.92 -13.41
N THR A 10 11.63 11.25 -13.53
CA THR A 10 12.79 11.99 -14.00
C THR A 10 13.74 12.19 -12.82
N HIS A 11 15.01 11.88 -13.05
CA HIS A 11 16.05 12.06 -12.03
C HIS A 11 17.36 12.42 -12.67
N LYS A 12 18.34 12.82 -11.85
CA LYS A 12 19.69 13.13 -12.33
C LYS A 12 20.53 11.87 -12.31
N ASN A 13 21.17 11.59 -13.46
CA ASN A 13 22.07 10.43 -13.52
C ASN A 13 23.47 10.82 -13.03
N ALA A 14 24.40 9.86 -13.09
CA ALA A 14 25.76 10.05 -12.62
C ALA A 14 26.50 11.18 -13.35
N ASP A 15 26.11 11.46 -14.60
CA ASP A 15 26.71 12.51 -15.41
C ASP A 15 26.08 13.90 -15.16
N GLY A 16 25.14 13.97 -14.22
CA GLY A 16 24.44 15.20 -13.93
C GLY A 16 23.34 15.57 -14.91
N LYS A 17 22.99 14.65 -15.81
CA LYS A 17 21.94 14.88 -16.78
C LYS A 17 20.63 14.29 -16.32
N LEU A 18 19.53 14.91 -16.73
CA LEU A 18 18.20 14.37 -16.40
C LEU A 18 17.89 13.20 -17.32
N GLU A 19 17.33 12.16 -16.73
CA GLU A 19 16.85 11.00 -17.49
C GLU A 19 15.61 10.45 -16.81
N GLN A 20 14.85 9.67 -17.56
CA GLN A 20 13.62 9.04 -17.07
C GLN A 20 13.87 7.56 -16.81
N THR A 21 13.41 7.09 -15.68
CA THR A 21 13.54 5.68 -15.30
C THR A 21 12.20 5.17 -14.82
N GLU A 22 11.85 3.97 -15.24
CA GLU A 22 10.68 3.30 -14.71
C GLU A 22 11.01 2.73 -13.34
N VAL A 23 10.15 3.00 -12.36
CA VAL A 23 10.32 2.48 -11.01
C VAL A 23 9.07 1.72 -10.62
N LYS A 24 9.28 0.64 -9.86
CA LYS A 24 8.20 -0.18 -9.35
C LYS A 24 7.78 0.31 -7.98
N MET A 25 6.50 0.14 -7.70
CA MET A 25 5.90 0.45 -6.40
C MET A 25 5.14 -0.77 -5.93
N LEU A 26 5.26 -1.08 -4.66
CA LEU A 26 4.55 -2.21 -4.04
C LEU A 26 3.90 -1.71 -2.76
N TYR A 27 2.61 -1.92 -2.61
CA TYR A 27 1.92 -1.58 -1.37
C TYR A 27 1.76 -2.85 -0.52
N CYS A 28 2.40 -2.85 0.63
CA CYS A 28 2.38 -3.98 1.55
C CYS A 28 2.59 -3.44 2.97
N ALA A 29 2.65 -4.33 3.95
CA ALA A 29 2.88 -3.91 5.34
C ALA A 29 4.18 -3.12 5.48
N ALA A 30 5.23 -3.49 4.74
CA ALA A 30 6.50 -2.77 4.79
C ALA A 30 6.37 -1.34 4.28
N SER A 31 5.44 -1.09 3.34
CA SER A 31 5.19 0.27 2.85
C SER A 31 4.63 1.15 3.96
N GLU A 32 3.69 0.63 4.74
CA GLU A 32 3.10 1.40 5.84
C GLU A 32 4.11 1.64 6.96
N THR A 33 4.91 0.64 7.28
CA THR A 33 5.97 0.79 8.26
C THR A 33 7.03 1.77 7.78
N GLY A 34 7.39 1.70 6.50
CA GLY A 34 8.34 2.61 5.89
C GLY A 34 7.85 4.05 5.90
N PHE A 35 6.57 4.25 5.62
CA PHE A 35 5.96 5.58 5.72
C PHE A 35 6.09 6.13 7.14
N GLN A 36 5.81 5.32 8.15
CA GLN A 36 5.91 5.75 9.53
C GLN A 36 7.35 6.17 9.88
N SER A 37 8.32 5.41 9.39
CA SER A 37 9.73 5.74 9.60
C SER A 37 10.14 7.04 8.91
N LEU A 38 9.64 7.26 7.69
CA LEU A 38 9.98 8.45 6.91
C LEU A 38 9.32 9.71 7.45
N SER A 39 8.06 9.62 7.82
CA SER A 39 7.24 10.78 8.14
C SER A 39 7.16 11.07 9.64
N GLY A 40 7.38 10.07 10.48
CA GLY A 40 7.13 10.17 11.91
C GLY A 40 5.65 10.10 12.26
N GLU A 41 4.79 9.84 11.26
CA GLU A 41 3.34 9.79 11.45
C GLU A 41 2.84 8.37 11.29
N VAL A 42 1.71 8.08 11.94
CA VAL A 42 1.07 6.78 11.75
C VAL A 42 0.24 6.79 10.47
N ILE A 43 0.02 5.61 9.91
CA ILE A 43 -0.69 5.46 8.65
C ILE A 43 -2.12 6.00 8.72
N ASP A 44 -2.66 6.13 9.93
CA ASP A 44 -4.03 6.60 10.12
C ASP A 44 -4.26 8.02 9.63
N VAL A 45 -3.19 8.80 9.37
CA VAL A 45 -3.34 10.15 8.82
C VAL A 45 -4.07 10.15 7.48
N PHE A 46 -4.06 9.00 6.77
CA PHE A 46 -4.76 8.88 5.49
C PHE A 46 -6.23 8.53 5.65
N ASN A 47 -6.68 8.25 6.86
CA ASN A 47 -8.08 7.84 7.09
C ASN A 47 -8.92 9.05 7.46
N PRO A 48 -10.15 9.15 6.91
CA PRO A 48 -11.07 10.16 7.37
C PRO A 48 -11.56 9.80 8.78
N GLU A 49 -11.94 10.81 9.54
CA GLU A 49 -12.57 10.57 10.83
C GLU A 49 -14.04 10.29 10.60
N VAL A 50 -14.53 9.18 11.13
CA VAL A 50 -15.91 8.77 10.94
C VAL A 50 -16.64 8.68 12.27
N GLY A 51 -17.96 8.79 12.22
CA GLY A 51 -18.80 8.63 13.37
C GLY A 51 -20.18 8.19 12.91
N LYS A 52 -21.15 8.21 13.82
CA LYS A 52 -22.52 7.83 13.51
C LYS A 52 -23.43 9.02 13.72
N ASP A 53 -24.42 9.16 12.84
CA ASP A 53 -25.45 10.17 13.00
C ASP A 53 -26.52 9.65 13.95
N GLU A 54 -27.60 10.45 14.13
CA GLU A 54 -28.68 10.10 15.04
C GLU A 54 -29.41 8.82 14.64
N LYS A 55 -29.34 8.46 13.35
CA LYS A 55 -29.97 7.26 12.83
C LYS A 55 -29.06 6.04 12.88
N GLY A 56 -27.82 6.21 13.39
CA GLY A 56 -26.85 5.14 13.46
C GLY A 56 -26.10 4.89 12.16
N GLU A 57 -26.26 5.77 11.17
CA GLU A 57 -25.56 5.64 9.91
C GLU A 57 -24.16 6.23 10.01
N ILE A 58 -23.20 5.60 9.33
CA ILE A 58 -21.82 6.07 9.35
C ILE A 58 -21.71 7.34 8.51
N VAL A 59 -21.12 8.37 9.10
CA VAL A 59 -20.88 9.64 8.41
C VAL A 59 -19.42 10.02 8.58
N ILE A 60 -18.88 10.74 7.60
CA ILE A 60 -17.53 11.27 7.68
C ILE A 60 -17.57 12.57 8.48
N LYS A 61 -16.86 12.59 9.61
CA LYS A 61 -16.79 13.77 10.47
C LYS A 61 -15.72 14.75 10.04
N SER A 62 -14.62 14.26 9.52
CA SER A 62 -13.55 15.13 9.04
C SER A 62 -12.79 14.43 7.93
N VAL A 63 -12.17 15.24 7.07
CA VAL A 63 -11.34 14.72 5.98
C VAL A 63 -10.03 14.19 6.55
N PRO A 64 -9.30 13.36 5.79
CA PRO A 64 -7.99 12.86 6.24
C PRO A 64 -7.04 14.02 6.53
N LYS A 65 -6.17 13.82 7.51
CA LYS A 65 -5.17 14.82 7.89
C LYS A 65 -3.93 14.78 7.01
N ALA A 66 -3.84 13.80 6.10
CA ALA A 66 -2.68 13.63 5.26
C ALA A 66 -2.49 14.85 4.33
N THR A 67 -1.24 15.28 4.21
CA THR A 67 -0.85 16.34 3.30
C THR A 67 -0.25 15.71 2.04
N ASP A 68 0.01 16.55 1.03
CA ASP A 68 0.68 16.08 -0.18
C ASP A 68 2.01 15.41 0.15
N MET A 69 2.75 15.96 1.11
CA MET A 69 4.02 15.38 1.53
C MET A 69 3.84 13.97 2.09
N HIS A 70 2.77 13.73 2.84
CA HIS A 70 2.47 12.40 3.36
C HIS A 70 2.25 11.40 2.23
N TYR A 71 1.52 11.81 1.18
CA TYR A 71 1.31 10.92 0.03
C TYR A 71 2.61 10.62 -0.71
N ILE A 72 3.46 11.64 -0.85
CA ILE A 72 4.78 11.44 -1.48
C ILE A 72 5.64 10.50 -0.64
N GLN A 73 5.63 10.67 0.68
CA GLN A 73 6.41 9.80 1.57
C GLN A 73 5.90 8.36 1.53
N LEU A 74 4.59 8.17 1.47
CA LEU A 74 4.01 6.83 1.33
C LEU A 74 4.41 6.22 -0.01
N ALA A 75 4.40 7.03 -1.08
CA ALA A 75 4.82 6.56 -2.39
C ALA A 75 6.29 6.14 -2.39
N ILE A 76 7.15 6.92 -1.74
CA ILE A 76 8.57 6.57 -1.59
C ILE A 76 8.69 5.24 -0.85
N ALA A 77 7.93 5.06 0.23
CA ALA A 77 7.94 3.81 0.97
C ALA A 77 7.51 2.62 0.09
N CYS A 78 6.56 2.84 -0.81
CA CYS A 78 6.14 1.80 -1.75
C CYS A 78 7.24 1.46 -2.76
N ILE A 79 7.99 2.45 -3.21
CA ILE A 79 9.13 2.21 -4.11
C ILE A 79 10.20 1.40 -3.38
N VAL A 80 10.55 1.82 -2.16
CA VAL A 80 11.55 1.11 -1.37
C VAL A 80 11.12 -0.33 -1.14
N ALA A 81 9.84 -0.54 -0.78
CA ALA A 81 9.32 -1.89 -0.54
C ALA A 81 9.43 -2.77 -1.78
N ALA A 82 9.17 -2.20 -2.97
CA ALA A 82 9.21 -2.97 -4.21
C ALA A 82 10.61 -3.52 -4.48
N TYR A 83 11.64 -2.73 -4.23
CA TYR A 83 13.01 -3.14 -4.53
C TYR A 83 13.62 -3.94 -3.41
N GLU A 84 13.36 -3.58 -2.15
CA GLU A 84 13.90 -4.33 -1.03
C GLU A 84 13.33 -5.73 -0.94
N SER A 85 12.08 -5.93 -1.37
CA SER A 85 11.49 -7.26 -1.40
C SER A 85 12.25 -8.20 -2.35
N ASP A 86 12.93 -7.63 -3.35
CA ASP A 86 13.76 -8.40 -4.30
C ASP A 86 15.24 -8.38 -3.91
N GLY A 87 15.58 -7.81 -2.75
CA GLY A 87 16.96 -7.70 -2.31
C GLY A 87 17.76 -6.69 -3.08
N LYS A 88 17.11 -5.68 -3.66
CA LYS A 88 17.75 -4.67 -4.48
C LYS A 88 17.55 -3.29 -3.89
N GLU A 89 18.37 -2.35 -4.34
CA GLU A 89 18.21 -0.94 -3.98
C GLU A 89 17.35 -0.24 -5.02
N PRO A 90 16.54 0.74 -4.59
CA PRO A 90 15.75 1.52 -5.55
C PRO A 90 16.68 2.26 -6.52
N PRO A 91 16.29 2.40 -7.79
CA PRO A 91 17.13 3.09 -8.78
C PRO A 91 17.10 4.60 -8.63
N ILE A 92 16.22 5.14 -7.78
CA ILE A 92 16.12 6.57 -7.50
C ILE A 92 16.04 6.77 -5.99
N THR A 93 16.33 7.99 -5.56
CA THR A 93 16.25 8.35 -4.13
C THR A 93 15.06 9.25 -3.89
N SER A 94 14.71 9.47 -2.61
CA SER A 94 13.67 10.42 -2.27
C SER A 94 14.03 11.82 -2.75
N GLU A 95 15.33 12.17 -2.74
CA GLU A 95 15.77 13.46 -3.23
C GLU A 95 15.51 13.63 -4.72
N ASP A 96 15.68 12.57 -5.49
CA ASP A 96 15.36 12.62 -6.93
C ASP A 96 13.91 13.01 -7.14
N ILE A 97 13.00 12.42 -6.37
CA ILE A 97 11.59 12.74 -6.49
C ILE A 97 11.33 14.18 -6.07
N MET A 98 11.93 14.62 -4.97
CA MET A 98 11.66 15.94 -4.42
C MET A 98 12.23 17.07 -5.30
N TYR A 99 13.35 16.84 -5.96
CA TYR A 99 14.03 17.91 -6.66
C TYR A 99 14.01 17.78 -8.18
N HIS A 100 13.77 16.62 -8.73
CA HIS A 100 13.92 16.39 -10.17
C HIS A 100 12.68 15.85 -10.87
N ALA A 101 11.77 15.18 -10.15
CA ALA A 101 10.56 14.68 -10.76
C ALA A 101 9.69 15.84 -11.24
N THR A 102 9.04 15.66 -12.39
CA THR A 102 8.13 16.68 -12.91
C THR A 102 6.84 16.70 -12.11
N ARG A 103 6.11 17.82 -12.19
CA ARG A 103 4.82 17.92 -11.52
C ARG A 103 3.87 16.81 -11.96
N GLU A 104 3.84 16.51 -13.25
CA GLU A 104 2.98 15.45 -13.77
C GLU A 104 3.36 14.10 -13.17
N GLU A 105 4.65 13.84 -13.04
CA GLU A 105 5.13 12.60 -12.44
C GLU A 105 4.73 12.50 -10.97
N VAL A 106 4.82 13.61 -10.23
CA VAL A 106 4.42 13.62 -8.84
C VAL A 106 2.91 13.37 -8.70
N VAL A 107 2.10 13.97 -9.58
CA VAL A 107 0.66 13.74 -9.56
C VAL A 107 0.35 12.26 -9.82
N LYS A 108 1.02 11.67 -10.82
CA LYS A 108 0.82 10.24 -11.12
C LYS A 108 1.28 9.35 -9.96
N LEU A 109 2.37 9.75 -9.31
CA LEU A 109 2.89 9.02 -8.16
C LEU A 109 1.86 9.01 -7.02
N VAL A 110 1.27 10.16 -6.71
CA VAL A 110 0.25 10.27 -5.68
C VAL A 110 -1.00 9.47 -6.05
N GLN A 111 -1.44 9.59 -7.32
CA GLN A 111 -2.58 8.81 -7.79
C GLN A 111 -2.34 7.32 -7.65
N ALA A 112 -1.15 6.87 -8.02
CA ALA A 112 -0.81 5.45 -7.92
C ALA A 112 -0.87 4.96 -6.49
N VAL A 113 -0.34 5.73 -5.55
CA VAL A 113 -0.33 5.31 -4.15
C VAL A 113 -1.74 5.31 -3.55
N VAL A 114 -2.58 6.26 -3.94
CA VAL A 114 -3.97 6.28 -3.49
C VAL A 114 -4.72 5.06 -4.01
N GLU A 115 -4.53 4.72 -5.28
CA GLU A 115 -5.17 3.54 -5.87
C GLU A 115 -4.71 2.26 -5.20
N MET A 116 -3.40 2.13 -5.00
CA MET A 116 -2.86 0.93 -4.35
C MET A 116 -3.35 0.80 -2.92
N ARG A 117 -3.40 1.90 -2.18
CA ARG A 117 -3.90 1.86 -0.81
C ARG A 117 -5.37 1.46 -0.78
N THR A 118 -6.17 1.96 -1.73
CA THR A 118 -7.57 1.57 -1.84
C THR A 118 -7.69 0.08 -2.11
N GLU A 119 -6.88 -0.45 -3.03
CA GLU A 119 -6.87 -1.89 -3.31
C GLU A 119 -6.46 -2.69 -2.08
N TRP A 120 -5.45 -2.21 -1.37
CA TRP A 120 -4.96 -2.87 -0.16
C TRP A 120 -6.04 -2.97 0.92
N LEU A 121 -6.76 -1.86 1.14
CA LEU A 121 -7.77 -1.80 2.19
C LEU A 121 -9.05 -2.54 1.81
N PHE A 122 -9.38 -2.56 0.54
CA PHE A 122 -10.63 -3.15 0.04
C PHE A 122 -10.40 -4.42 -0.74
N VAL A 123 -9.20 -4.97 -0.70
CA VAL A 123 -9.04 -6.36 -1.09
C VAL A 123 -10.10 -7.11 -0.29
N PRO A 124 -11.00 -7.83 -0.97
CA PRO A 124 -12.04 -8.55 -0.27
C PRO A 124 -11.38 -9.38 0.82
N ALA A 125 -11.97 -9.35 1.98
CA ALA A 125 -11.60 -10.28 3.03
C ALA A 125 -11.79 -11.72 2.57
N THR A 126 -12.09 -11.94 1.30
CA THR A 126 -11.97 -13.23 0.67
C THR A 126 -10.51 -13.62 0.68
N ILE A 127 -10.15 -14.17 1.78
CA ILE A 127 -8.98 -14.99 1.83
C ILE A 127 -9.06 -15.92 0.64
N PRO A 128 -8.04 -16.00 -0.19
CA PRO A 128 -7.99 -16.98 -1.25
C PRO A 128 -8.38 -18.34 -0.69
N ASN A 129 -9.12 -19.12 -1.45
CA ASN A 129 -9.61 -20.39 -0.96
C ASN A 129 -8.51 -21.26 -0.38
N GLU A 130 -7.35 -21.21 -0.95
CA GLU A 130 -6.19 -21.95 -0.48
C GLU A 130 -5.68 -21.47 0.88
N MET A 131 -6.09 -20.28 1.30
CA MET A 131 -5.71 -19.71 2.58
C MET A 131 -6.85 -19.67 3.57
N LYS A 132 -8.05 -20.04 3.14
CA LYS A 132 -9.17 -20.11 4.07
C LYS A 132 -8.94 -21.29 5.00
N PRO A 133 -9.12 -21.06 6.31
CA PRO A 133 -9.23 -22.20 7.19
C PRO A 133 -10.50 -22.91 6.74
N THR A 134 -10.43 -24.01 6.33
CA THR A 134 -11.56 -24.72 5.81
C THR A 134 -12.56 -25.03 6.91
N ALA A 135 -12.71 -24.46 6.58
CA ALA A 135 -13.58 -24.48 6.93
C ALA A 135 -14.09 -24.78 7.07
N ASP A 136 -13.97 -24.80 7.19
CA ASP A 136 -14.56 -24.84 7.15
C ASP A 136 -14.72 -24.97 7.41
N GLY A 137 -14.32 -25.19 7.54
CA GLY A 137 -14.87 -25.12 7.88
C GLY A 137 -14.84 -25.31 8.04
N GLY A 138 -14.54 -25.92 8.23
CA GLY A 138 -15.02 -25.91 8.41
C GLY A 138 -14.83 -26.36 8.38
N LYS A 139 -14.71 -26.41 8.65
CA LYS A 139 -14.89 -26.80 8.52
C LYS A 139 -14.45 -27.17 8.63
N ARG A 140 -14.49 -27.37 8.96
CA ARG A 140 -14.33 -27.81 8.97
C ARG A 140 -14.06 -27.92 9.22
N LYS A 141 -13.89 -28.09 9.67
CA LYS A 141 -13.96 -28.40 9.72
C LYS A 141 -13.76 -28.46 9.97
N ASN A 142 -13.76 -28.77 10.48
CA ASN A 142 -13.84 -28.93 10.51
C ASN A 142 -13.73 -29.21 10.33
N GLY A 143 -13.22 -29.46 10.73
CA GLY A 143 -13.70 -29.70 10.77
C GLY A 143 -13.40 -30.25 10.43
N GLN A 144 -13.34 -30.24 10.47
CA GLN A 144 -13.54 -30.63 10.08
C GLN A 144 -13.34 -31.06 9.76
N THR A 145 -12.97 -31.29 10.28
CA THR A 145 -13.31 -31.76 10.01
C THR A 145 -13.10 -32.38 9.79
N PRO A 146 -12.64 -31.70 10.07
CA PRO A 146 -12.96 -32.20 9.96
C PRO A 146 -12.68 -32.86 9.71
N THR A 147 -12.55 -33.50 10.11
CA THR A 147 -12.91 -33.88 9.95
C THR A 147 -12.62 -34.51 9.64
N LYS A 148 -12.24 -34.17 9.90
CA LYS A 148 -12.50 -34.57 9.66
C LYS A 148 -12.28 -34.99 9.59
N ARG A 149 -11.99 -35.15 10.03
CA ARG A 149 -12.25 -35.47 10.00
C ARG A 149 -12.32 -35.86 9.92
N SER A 150 -12.02 -36.07 10.35
CA SER A 150 -12.65 -36.26 10.33
C SER A 150 -12.67 -36.92 10.09
N LYS A 151 -12.50 -37.05 10.42
CA LYS A 151 -12.97 -37.45 10.29
C LYS A 151 -12.98 -37.89 10.22
N ARG A 152 -12.74 -38.00 10.59
CA ARG A 152 -13.13 -38.19 10.52
C ARG A 152 -13.22 -38.37 10.49
N ALA A 153 -13.07 -38.46 10.76
CA ALA A 153 -13.52 -38.30 10.80
C ALA A 153 -13.49 -38.56 10.69
#